data_ce51de0c4ca6feba15769bf6f8fc7df7
#
_entry.id   ce51de0c4ca6feba15769bf6f8fc7df7
#
_cell.length_a   1.000
_cell.length_b   1.000
_cell.length_c   1.000
_cell.angle_alpha   90.00
_cell.angle_beta   90.00
_cell.angle_gamma   90.00
#
_symmetry.space_group_name_H-M   'P 1'
#
loop_
_entity.id
_entity.type
_entity.pdbx_description
1 polymer ?
#
loop_
_entity_poly.entity_id
_entity_poly.type
_entity_poly.pdbx_seq_one_letter_code
_entity_poly.pdbx_strand_id
1 'polypeptide(L)'
;MQHNKLRMLLACMLLALFVGHHARGADSAPNGGRLETATFAGGCFWCLEEALDKVDGVVATTSGYTGGHKTNPSYEEVSAGGTGHAESVQVMYDPQKVSYAQLLEAFWHNVDPTTPDRQFCDKGRQYRSAIFYHNENQQRLAEESKRRLDISKPFKEAIVTEIIPASAFYPAEEYHQNFYQKNPIRYKFYKYNCGRAQRLETLWGETH
;
A
#
# COMPACT_ATOMS: atom_id res chain seq x y z
N MET A 1 -61.59 36.83 -68.75
CA MET A 1 -61.95 35.50 -69.31
C MET A 1 -61.08 34.47 -68.55
N GLN A 2 -61.87 33.65 -67.86
CA GLN A 2 -61.64 32.20 -67.59
C GLN A 2 -60.51 31.76 -66.67
N HIS A 3 -60.99 31.34 -65.56
CA HIS A 3 -61.06 29.96 -64.95
C HIS A 3 -59.78 29.41 -64.35
N ASN A 4 -59.81 29.34 -63.01
CA ASN A 4 -60.09 28.12 -62.25
C ASN A 4 -58.94 27.09 -62.21
N LYS A 5 -58.33 26.83 -61.11
CA LYS A 5 -58.67 25.65 -60.27
C LYS A 5 -57.77 25.53 -59.08
N LEU A 6 -58.44 25.56 -57.98
CA LEU A 6 -58.11 25.02 -56.67
C LEU A 6 -57.40 23.65 -56.73
N ARG A 7 -56.20 23.50 -56.18
CA ARG A 7 -55.75 22.19 -55.73
C ARG A 7 -55.10 22.33 -54.36
N MET A 8 -55.85 21.91 -53.42
CA MET A 8 -55.55 21.67 -52.05
C MET A 8 -54.54 20.49 -51.98
N LEU A 9 -53.36 20.71 -51.55
CA LEU A 9 -52.38 19.65 -51.23
C LEU A 9 -52.15 19.64 -49.73
N LEU A 10 -52.69 18.57 -49.10
CA LEU A 10 -52.42 18.18 -47.73
C LEU A 10 -50.90 17.94 -47.56
N ALA A 11 -50.24 18.75 -46.77
CA ALA A 11 -48.90 18.45 -46.31
C ALA A 11 -49.01 17.68 -44.98
N CYS A 12 -48.82 16.38 -45.01
CA CYS A 12 -48.67 15.55 -43.84
C CYS A 12 -47.40 15.96 -43.08
N MET A 13 -47.62 16.55 -41.91
CA MET A 13 -46.56 16.89 -40.97
C MET A 13 -46.20 15.62 -40.20
N LEU A 14 -45.15 14.92 -40.65
CA LEU A 14 -44.51 13.82 -39.89
C LEU A 14 -43.72 14.40 -38.73
N LEU A 15 -44.33 14.33 -37.54
CA LEU A 15 -43.67 14.64 -36.28
C LEU A 15 -42.78 13.45 -35.94
N ALA A 16 -41.49 13.56 -36.27
CA ALA A 16 -40.49 12.60 -35.83
C ALA A 16 -40.21 12.81 -34.31
N LEU A 17 -40.79 11.94 -33.51
CA LEU A 17 -40.49 11.81 -32.10
C LEU A 17 -39.04 11.30 -31.97
N PHE A 18 -38.10 12.20 -31.77
CA PHE A 18 -36.77 11.85 -31.29
C PHE A 18 -36.89 11.34 -29.85
N VAL A 19 -37.03 10.05 -29.67
CA VAL A 19 -36.80 9.40 -28.36
C VAL A 19 -35.33 9.44 -28.12
N GLY A 20 -34.91 10.48 -27.40
CA GLY A 20 -33.54 10.59 -26.87
C GLY A 20 -33.27 9.43 -25.91
N HIS A 21 -32.55 8.41 -26.37
CA HIS A 21 -31.95 7.43 -25.49
C HIS A 21 -30.88 8.15 -24.66
N HIS A 22 -31.27 8.61 -23.47
CA HIS A 22 -30.31 8.93 -22.45
C HIS A 22 -29.63 7.60 -22.06
N ALA A 23 -28.43 7.37 -22.59
CA ALA A 23 -27.54 6.38 -22.02
C ALA A 23 -27.33 6.79 -20.55
N ARG A 24 -28.06 6.13 -19.65
CA ARG A 24 -27.71 6.15 -18.24
C ARG A 24 -26.29 5.62 -18.16
N GLY A 25 -25.36 6.52 -17.88
CA GLY A 25 -24.06 6.11 -17.41
C GLY A 25 -24.29 5.08 -16.31
N ALA A 26 -23.67 3.93 -16.44
CA ALA A 26 -23.64 2.97 -15.36
C ALA A 26 -22.99 3.69 -14.19
N ASP A 27 -23.81 4.19 -13.25
CA ASP A 27 -23.34 4.52 -11.91
C ASP A 27 -22.70 3.25 -11.41
N SER A 28 -21.37 3.23 -11.40
CA SER A 28 -20.61 2.24 -10.65
C SER A 28 -21.11 2.34 -9.23
N ALA A 29 -21.86 1.33 -8.80
CA ALA A 29 -22.32 1.23 -7.42
C ALA A 29 -21.11 1.51 -6.52
N PRO A 30 -21.26 2.34 -5.48
CA PRO A 30 -20.19 2.56 -4.53
C PRO A 30 -19.76 1.19 -4.04
N ASN A 31 -18.44 0.89 -4.17
CA ASN A 31 -17.85 -0.37 -3.73
C ASN A 31 -18.06 -0.43 -2.22
N GLY A 32 -19.22 -0.97 -1.81
CA GLY A 32 -19.63 -1.03 -0.41
C GLY A 32 -18.61 -1.84 0.36
N GLY A 33 -17.74 -1.17 1.09
CA GLY A 33 -17.06 -1.73 2.25
C GLY A 33 -16.12 -2.92 2.04
N ARG A 34 -15.62 -3.20 0.81
CA ARG A 34 -14.64 -4.27 0.62
C ARG A 34 -13.28 -3.78 1.08
N LEU A 35 -12.78 -4.37 2.16
CA LEU A 35 -11.43 -4.14 2.64
C LEU A 35 -10.40 -4.54 1.58
N GLU A 36 -9.32 -3.80 1.51
CA GLU A 36 -8.19 -4.08 0.63
C GLU A 36 -6.96 -4.50 1.45
N THR A 37 -6.00 -5.14 0.76
CA THR A 37 -4.77 -5.63 1.37
C THR A 37 -3.57 -4.90 0.80
N ALA A 38 -2.64 -4.49 1.67
CA ALA A 38 -1.30 -4.01 1.33
C ALA A 38 -0.26 -4.82 2.09
N THR A 39 0.98 -4.94 1.57
CA THR A 39 2.04 -5.67 2.26
C THR A 39 3.37 -4.94 2.12
N PHE A 40 4.05 -4.72 3.26
CA PHE A 40 5.28 -3.96 3.35
C PHE A 40 6.32 -4.69 4.19
N ALA A 41 7.59 -4.53 3.83
CA ALA A 41 8.74 -4.94 4.64
C ALA A 41 9.62 -3.71 4.96
N GLY A 42 10.04 -3.56 6.20
CA GLY A 42 10.79 -2.40 6.68
C GLY A 42 11.62 -2.68 7.92
N GLY A 43 12.37 -3.80 7.92
CA GLY A 43 13.11 -4.30 9.06
C GLY A 43 12.23 -5.04 10.04
N CYS A 44 12.52 -4.93 11.32
CA CYS A 44 11.73 -5.57 12.36
C CYS A 44 10.24 -5.26 12.21
N PHE A 45 9.45 -6.29 11.96
CA PHE A 45 8.00 -6.16 11.73
C PHE A 45 7.25 -5.60 12.95
N TRP A 46 7.72 -5.75 14.20
CA TRP A 46 7.09 -5.13 15.37
C TRP A 46 7.00 -3.59 15.24
N CYS A 47 8.07 -2.96 14.68
CA CYS A 47 8.10 -1.52 14.51
C CYS A 47 7.24 -1.05 13.34
N LEU A 48 7.22 -1.81 12.26
CA LEU A 48 6.40 -1.49 11.11
C LEU A 48 4.91 -1.74 11.39
N GLU A 49 4.57 -2.80 12.16
CA GLU A 49 3.23 -3.08 12.64
C GLU A 49 2.71 -1.91 13.48
N GLU A 50 3.47 -1.45 14.51
CA GLU A 50 3.11 -0.27 15.31
C GLU A 50 2.81 0.97 14.44
N ALA A 51 3.64 1.21 13.44
CA ALA A 51 3.51 2.39 12.59
C ALA A 51 2.26 2.34 11.71
N LEU A 52 1.95 1.17 11.14
CA LEU A 52 0.82 0.99 10.24
C LEU A 52 -0.51 0.85 10.99
N ASP A 53 -0.51 0.24 12.19
CA ASP A 53 -1.71 0.17 13.05
C ASP A 53 -2.24 1.55 13.48
N LYS A 54 -1.37 2.56 13.53
CA LYS A 54 -1.75 3.93 13.90
C LYS A 54 -2.36 4.74 12.75
N VAL A 55 -2.40 4.18 11.55
CA VAL A 55 -3.00 4.86 10.41
C VAL A 55 -4.51 4.71 10.45
N ASP A 56 -5.22 5.82 10.57
CA ASP A 56 -6.69 5.82 10.55
C ASP A 56 -7.21 5.17 9.26
N GLY A 57 -8.09 4.18 9.40
CA GLY A 57 -8.61 3.41 8.28
C GLY A 57 -7.93 2.05 8.09
N VAL A 58 -6.82 1.77 8.77
CA VAL A 58 -6.29 0.41 8.92
C VAL A 58 -7.21 -0.35 9.88
N VAL A 59 -7.62 -1.55 9.46
CA VAL A 59 -8.56 -2.39 10.19
C VAL A 59 -7.83 -3.50 10.95
N ALA A 60 -6.77 -4.05 10.35
CA ALA A 60 -5.94 -5.06 10.99
C ALA A 60 -4.56 -5.09 10.32
N THR A 61 -3.57 -5.49 11.11
CA THR A 61 -2.23 -5.84 10.63
C THR A 61 -1.90 -7.28 11.01
N THR A 62 -1.02 -7.89 10.25
CA THR A 62 -0.48 -9.22 10.54
C THR A 62 1.02 -9.20 10.25
N SER A 63 1.83 -9.41 11.26
CA SER A 63 3.26 -9.64 11.11
C SER A 63 3.52 -11.01 10.50
N GLY A 64 4.47 -11.12 9.56
CA GLY A 64 4.74 -12.39 8.86
C GLY A 64 5.94 -12.33 7.93
N TYR A 65 5.99 -13.29 7.01
CA TYR A 65 7.11 -13.53 6.11
C TYR A 65 6.62 -13.65 4.68
N THR A 66 7.27 -12.96 3.74
CA THR A 66 6.96 -13.06 2.31
C THR A 66 8.16 -12.72 1.43
N GLY A 67 8.06 -12.95 0.13
CA GLY A 67 9.09 -12.62 -0.86
C GLY A 67 10.26 -13.61 -0.91
N GLY A 68 10.16 -14.73 -0.20
CA GLY A 68 11.13 -15.82 -0.20
C GLY A 68 10.65 -17.07 -0.93
N HIS A 69 11.44 -18.14 -0.82
CA HIS A 69 11.18 -19.41 -1.52
C HIS A 69 10.83 -20.56 -0.58
N LYS A 70 11.10 -20.42 0.74
CA LYS A 70 10.80 -21.47 1.70
C LYS A 70 9.31 -21.50 2.05
N THR A 71 8.70 -22.67 1.94
CA THR A 71 7.31 -22.89 2.33
C THR A 71 7.21 -23.04 3.85
N ASN A 72 6.22 -22.39 4.47
CA ASN A 72 5.95 -22.42 5.91
C ASN A 72 7.21 -22.23 6.76
N PRO A 73 7.93 -21.10 6.59
CA PRO A 73 9.15 -20.86 7.38
C PRO A 73 8.80 -20.57 8.83
N SER A 74 9.68 -20.98 9.76
CA SER A 74 9.64 -20.52 11.15
C SER A 74 10.43 -19.22 11.32
N TYR A 75 10.21 -18.54 12.45
CA TYR A 75 10.97 -17.33 12.82
C TYR A 75 12.47 -17.59 12.86
N GLU A 76 12.88 -18.72 13.46
CA GLU A 76 14.29 -19.08 13.58
C GLU A 76 14.94 -19.25 12.19
N GLU A 77 14.21 -19.82 11.24
CA GLU A 77 14.72 -20.01 9.88
C GLU A 77 14.82 -18.69 9.11
N VAL A 78 13.82 -17.81 9.25
CA VAL A 78 13.88 -16.48 8.62
C VAL A 78 14.97 -15.63 9.23
N SER A 79 15.06 -15.59 10.57
CA SER A 79 16.06 -14.78 11.30
C SER A 79 17.49 -15.28 11.06
N ALA A 80 17.69 -16.57 10.86
CA ALA A 80 18.98 -17.14 10.48
C ALA A 80 19.40 -16.80 9.03
N GLY A 81 18.44 -16.33 8.20
CA GLY A 81 18.67 -16.06 6.78
C GLY A 81 18.54 -17.30 5.91
N GLY A 82 18.69 -17.13 4.58
CA GLY A 82 18.66 -18.24 3.63
C GLY A 82 17.27 -18.66 3.14
N THR A 83 16.17 -18.23 3.77
CA THR A 83 14.80 -18.50 3.29
C THR A 83 14.38 -17.60 2.13
N GLY A 84 15.07 -16.48 1.93
CA GLY A 84 14.72 -15.42 0.98
C GLY A 84 13.58 -14.52 1.43
N HIS A 85 12.86 -14.88 2.50
CA HIS A 85 11.77 -14.06 3.04
C HIS A 85 12.27 -12.78 3.69
N ALA A 86 11.39 -11.76 3.66
CA ALA A 86 11.52 -10.56 4.49
C ALA A 86 10.51 -10.62 5.63
N GLU A 87 10.91 -10.12 6.81
CA GLU A 87 9.96 -9.73 7.85
C GLU A 87 9.05 -8.65 7.27
N SER A 88 7.76 -8.89 7.31
CA SER A 88 6.77 -8.08 6.60
C SER A 88 5.52 -7.89 7.43
N VAL A 89 4.77 -6.85 7.12
CA VAL A 89 3.46 -6.59 7.69
C VAL A 89 2.43 -6.57 6.56
N GLN A 90 1.44 -7.44 6.67
CA GLN A 90 0.24 -7.39 5.82
C GLN A 90 -0.81 -6.53 6.50
N VAL A 91 -1.35 -5.57 5.77
CA VAL A 91 -2.31 -4.56 6.25
C VAL A 91 -3.64 -4.79 5.57
N MET A 92 -4.69 -4.92 6.34
CA MET A 92 -6.08 -4.87 5.86
C MET A 92 -6.63 -3.47 6.16
N TYR A 93 -7.10 -2.77 5.14
CA TYR A 93 -7.55 -1.38 5.28
C TYR A 93 -8.86 -1.10 4.56
N ASP A 94 -9.58 -0.09 5.04
CA ASP A 94 -10.81 0.43 4.43
C ASP A 94 -10.43 1.51 3.40
N PRO A 95 -10.57 1.24 2.08
CA PRO A 95 -10.19 2.20 1.05
C PRO A 95 -11.07 3.47 1.01
N GLN A 96 -12.18 3.49 1.75
CA GLN A 96 -12.99 4.69 1.93
C GLN A 96 -12.43 5.63 3.00
N LYS A 97 -11.58 5.12 3.90
CA LYS A 97 -10.97 5.89 4.99
C LYS A 97 -9.51 6.23 4.73
N VAL A 98 -8.76 5.30 4.17
CA VAL A 98 -7.35 5.48 3.86
C VAL A 98 -7.04 4.92 2.47
N SER A 99 -6.35 5.71 1.67
CA SER A 99 -5.89 5.28 0.34
C SER A 99 -4.58 4.49 0.44
N TYR A 100 -4.30 3.65 -0.56
CA TYR A 100 -3.00 2.98 -0.67
C TYR A 100 -1.83 3.97 -0.74
N ALA A 101 -2.04 5.16 -1.34
CA ALA A 101 -1.04 6.22 -1.39
C ALA A 101 -0.67 6.76 0.00
N GLN A 102 -1.64 6.89 0.91
CA GLN A 102 -1.39 7.30 2.30
C GLN A 102 -0.67 6.19 3.09
N LEU A 103 -0.97 4.91 2.83
CA LEU A 103 -0.20 3.80 3.41
C LEU A 103 1.25 3.79 2.92
N LEU A 104 1.50 4.10 1.63
CA LEU A 104 2.85 4.27 1.10
C LEU A 104 3.60 5.42 1.78
N GLU A 105 2.93 6.54 2.03
CA GLU A 105 3.51 7.66 2.75
C GLU A 105 3.90 7.27 4.19
N ALA A 106 2.98 6.62 4.91
CA ALA A 106 3.26 6.09 6.24
C ALA A 106 4.43 5.09 6.22
N PHE A 107 4.50 4.21 5.22
CA PHE A 107 5.63 3.28 5.04
C PHE A 107 6.95 4.03 4.85
N TRP A 108 7.03 4.96 3.89
CA TRP A 108 8.27 5.67 3.57
C TRP A 108 8.88 6.40 4.78
N HIS A 109 8.05 7.07 5.57
CA HIS A 109 8.48 7.80 6.76
C HIS A 109 8.86 6.90 7.96
N ASN A 110 8.61 5.60 7.85
CA ASN A 110 8.95 4.62 8.89
C ASN A 110 10.05 3.64 8.50
N VAL A 111 10.75 3.85 7.39
CA VAL A 111 11.88 3.00 6.96
C VAL A 111 13.09 3.83 6.59
N ASP A 112 14.26 3.21 6.61
CA ASP A 112 15.45 3.70 5.90
C ASP A 112 15.42 3.12 4.48
N PRO A 113 15.07 3.91 3.47
CA PRO A 113 14.98 3.41 2.11
C PRO A 113 16.34 3.33 1.41
N THR A 114 17.44 3.68 2.08
CA THR A 114 18.76 3.89 1.46
C THR A 114 19.75 2.75 1.74
N THR A 115 19.45 1.88 2.69
CA THR A 115 20.38 0.82 3.10
C THR A 115 19.87 -0.54 2.62
N PRO A 116 20.63 -1.25 1.74
CA PRO A 116 20.25 -2.57 1.26
C PRO A 116 20.45 -3.63 2.36
N ASP A 117 19.58 -4.65 2.35
CA ASP A 117 19.66 -5.84 3.22
C ASP A 117 19.86 -5.53 4.71
N ARG A 118 19.29 -4.42 5.16
CA ARG A 118 19.40 -3.95 6.56
C ARG A 118 18.31 -2.92 6.85
N GLN A 119 17.88 -2.85 8.11
CA GLN A 119 17.14 -1.72 8.68
C GLN A 119 17.64 -1.43 10.09
N PHE A 120 18.14 -0.21 10.28
CA PHE A 120 18.66 0.26 11.58
C PHE A 120 19.72 -0.68 12.17
N CYS A 121 19.43 -1.34 13.31
CA CYS A 121 20.34 -2.29 13.93
C CYS A 121 20.28 -3.69 13.31
N ASP A 122 19.19 -4.05 12.64
CA ASP A 122 18.95 -5.39 12.11
C ASP A 122 19.65 -5.57 10.76
N LYS A 123 20.49 -6.58 10.65
CA LYS A 123 21.31 -6.88 9.47
C LYS A 123 20.90 -8.19 8.83
N GLY A 124 20.79 -8.21 7.52
CA GLY A 124 20.45 -9.37 6.71
C GLY A 124 19.31 -9.08 5.75
N ARG A 125 19.23 -9.87 4.68
CA ARG A 125 18.23 -9.72 3.62
C ARG A 125 16.79 -9.84 4.13
N GLN A 126 16.58 -10.55 5.24
CA GLN A 126 15.30 -10.66 5.92
C GLN A 126 14.79 -9.32 6.49
N TYR A 127 15.65 -8.31 6.62
CA TYR A 127 15.33 -6.98 7.10
C TYR A 127 15.35 -5.90 6.01
N ARG A 128 15.37 -6.30 4.72
CA ARG A 128 15.32 -5.34 3.61
C ARG A 128 14.03 -4.54 3.57
N SER A 129 14.06 -3.35 3.01
CA SER A 129 12.86 -2.59 2.71
C SER A 129 12.25 -3.05 1.39
N ALA A 130 10.95 -3.33 1.38
CA ALA A 130 10.23 -3.74 0.18
C ALA A 130 8.74 -3.40 0.24
N ILE A 131 8.14 -3.16 -0.93
CA ILE A 131 6.71 -3.00 -1.15
C ILE A 131 6.27 -4.19 -2.01
N PHE A 132 5.33 -4.99 -1.51
CA PHE A 132 4.78 -6.15 -2.20
C PHE A 132 3.40 -5.78 -2.76
N TYR A 133 3.30 -5.53 -4.06
CA TYR A 133 2.05 -5.11 -4.68
C TYR A 133 1.14 -6.30 -5.02
N HIS A 134 -0.17 -6.17 -4.75
CA HIS A 134 -1.18 -7.20 -4.98
C HIS A 134 -1.91 -7.06 -6.33
N ASN A 135 -1.77 -5.91 -7.00
CA ASN A 135 -2.38 -5.64 -8.30
C ASN A 135 -1.63 -4.51 -9.04
N GLU A 136 -1.96 -4.33 -10.31
CA GLU A 136 -1.32 -3.33 -11.18
C GLU A 136 -1.49 -1.88 -10.68
N ASN A 137 -2.62 -1.55 -10.04
CA ASN A 137 -2.83 -0.22 -9.48
C ASN A 137 -1.88 0.04 -8.31
N GLN A 138 -1.69 -0.93 -7.41
CA GLN A 138 -0.72 -0.82 -6.33
C GLN A 138 0.72 -0.73 -6.87
N GLN A 139 1.06 -1.52 -7.88
CA GLN A 139 2.36 -1.41 -8.55
C GLN A 139 2.61 0.01 -9.06
N ARG A 140 1.69 0.53 -9.86
CA ARG A 140 1.78 1.88 -10.42
C ARG A 140 1.92 2.94 -9.35
N LEU A 141 1.12 2.88 -8.29
CA LEU A 141 1.15 3.84 -7.18
C LEU A 141 2.46 3.75 -6.39
N ALA A 142 2.96 2.54 -6.13
CA ALA A 142 4.25 2.33 -5.45
C ALA A 142 5.42 2.88 -6.25
N GLU A 143 5.49 2.58 -7.55
CA GLU A 143 6.52 3.11 -8.45
C GLU A 143 6.45 4.63 -8.59
N GLU A 144 5.25 5.18 -8.69
CA GLU A 144 5.05 6.62 -8.73
C GLU A 144 5.46 7.30 -7.42
N SER A 145 5.12 6.73 -6.27
CA SER A 145 5.53 7.25 -4.97
C SER A 145 7.06 7.23 -4.82
N LYS A 146 7.72 6.13 -5.22
CA LYS A 146 9.19 6.03 -5.23
C LYS A 146 9.84 7.11 -6.12
N ARG A 147 9.31 7.33 -7.34
CA ARG A 147 9.82 8.37 -8.23
C ARG A 147 9.64 9.77 -7.66
N ARG A 148 8.46 10.08 -7.09
CA ARG A 148 8.23 11.37 -6.41
C ARG A 148 9.19 11.56 -5.26
N LEU A 149 9.34 10.55 -4.45
CA LEU A 149 10.26 10.57 -3.31
C LEU A 149 11.71 10.77 -3.77
N ASP A 150 12.15 10.11 -4.83
CA ASP A 150 13.52 10.24 -5.34
C ASP A 150 13.85 11.68 -5.79
N ILE A 151 12.84 12.44 -6.22
CA ILE A 151 12.97 13.86 -6.59
C ILE A 151 12.95 14.79 -5.37
N SER A 152 12.10 14.50 -4.38
CA SER A 152 11.80 15.41 -3.25
C SER A 152 12.53 15.06 -1.95
N LYS A 153 13.17 13.89 -1.87
CA LYS A 153 13.82 13.41 -0.65
C LYS A 153 14.88 14.39 -0.14
N PRO A 154 14.98 14.59 1.19
CA PRO A 154 15.97 15.52 1.77
C PRO A 154 17.38 14.94 1.87
N PHE A 155 17.57 13.66 1.53
CA PHE A 155 18.86 12.95 1.57
C PHE A 155 19.38 12.66 0.15
N LYS A 156 20.69 12.39 0.01
CA LYS A 156 21.36 12.23 -1.29
C LYS A 156 21.42 10.77 -1.77
N GLU A 157 21.32 9.83 -0.84
CA GLU A 157 21.48 8.40 -1.10
C GLU A 157 20.37 7.87 -2.04
N ALA A 158 20.70 6.87 -2.83
CA ALA A 158 19.74 6.22 -3.71
C ALA A 158 18.70 5.41 -2.90
N ILE A 159 17.47 5.37 -3.40
CA ILE A 159 16.41 4.54 -2.81
C ILE A 159 16.57 3.10 -3.31
N VAL A 160 16.89 2.19 -2.39
CA VAL A 160 17.10 0.76 -2.64
C VAL A 160 15.87 -0.11 -2.37
N THR A 161 14.80 0.46 -1.83
CA THR A 161 13.54 -0.26 -1.55
C THR A 161 13.05 -1.00 -2.79
N GLU A 162 12.81 -2.29 -2.66
CA GLU A 162 12.27 -3.16 -3.71
C GLU A 162 10.78 -2.90 -3.91
N ILE A 163 10.28 -2.94 -5.16
CA ILE A 163 8.85 -2.97 -5.49
C ILE A 163 8.63 -4.22 -6.32
N ILE A 164 8.01 -5.23 -5.73
CA ILE A 164 7.91 -6.57 -6.32
C ILE A 164 6.49 -7.14 -6.13
N PRO A 165 6.06 -8.08 -6.98
CA PRO A 165 4.75 -8.70 -6.84
C PRO A 165 4.63 -9.46 -5.51
N ALA A 166 3.46 -9.38 -4.88
CA ALA A 166 3.16 -10.16 -3.70
C ALA A 166 3.18 -11.66 -4.03
N SER A 167 3.79 -12.44 -3.15
CA SER A 167 3.81 -13.91 -3.20
C SER A 167 3.10 -14.48 -1.96
N ALA A 168 3.27 -15.77 -1.69
CA ALA A 168 2.72 -16.38 -0.49
C ALA A 168 3.17 -15.62 0.76
N PHE A 169 2.22 -15.28 1.61
CA PHE A 169 2.44 -14.65 2.91
C PHE A 169 2.22 -15.69 4.00
N TYR A 170 3.18 -15.82 4.89
CA TYR A 170 3.14 -16.74 6.03
C TYR A 170 3.06 -15.92 7.31
N PRO A 171 1.92 -15.95 8.03
CA PRO A 171 1.82 -15.27 9.32
C PRO A 171 2.92 -15.71 10.27
N ALA A 172 3.54 -14.77 10.95
CA ALA A 172 4.48 -15.09 12.02
C ALA A 172 3.74 -15.67 13.22
N GLU A 173 4.48 -16.30 14.08
CA GLU A 173 3.98 -16.95 15.30
C GLU A 173 3.19 -15.95 16.17
N GLU A 174 2.20 -16.44 16.90
CA GLU A 174 1.26 -15.60 17.67
C GLU A 174 1.95 -14.65 18.67
N TYR A 175 3.10 -15.05 19.21
CA TYR A 175 3.86 -14.20 20.14
C TYR A 175 4.49 -12.97 19.47
N HIS A 176 4.55 -12.92 18.14
CA HIS A 176 4.99 -11.76 17.37
C HIS A 176 3.86 -10.78 17.04
N GLN A 177 2.61 -11.26 16.97
CA GLN A 177 1.46 -10.42 16.64
C GLN A 177 1.18 -9.39 17.72
N ASN A 178 1.05 -8.11 17.35
CA ASN A 178 0.82 -6.99 18.27
C ASN A 178 1.88 -6.93 19.40
N PHE A 179 3.13 -7.26 19.09
CA PHE A 179 4.20 -7.36 20.10
C PHE A 179 4.39 -6.05 20.88
N TYR A 180 4.26 -4.91 20.22
CA TYR A 180 4.39 -3.59 20.82
C TYR A 180 3.33 -3.31 21.90
N GLN A 181 2.14 -3.91 21.78
CA GLN A 181 1.05 -3.82 22.78
C GLN A 181 1.21 -4.87 23.90
N LYS A 182 1.52 -6.11 23.50
CA LYS A 182 1.65 -7.24 24.44
C LYS A 182 2.90 -7.13 25.32
N ASN A 183 3.98 -6.54 24.82
CA ASN A 183 5.29 -6.44 25.47
C ASN A 183 5.88 -5.02 25.45
N PRO A 184 5.17 -3.99 25.96
CA PRO A 184 5.51 -2.58 25.71
C PRO A 184 6.89 -2.18 26.25
N ILE A 185 7.33 -2.74 27.38
CA ILE A 185 8.63 -2.42 28.00
C ILE A 185 9.77 -2.97 27.12
N ARG A 186 9.67 -4.27 26.76
CA ARG A 186 10.68 -4.95 25.94
C ARG A 186 10.76 -4.31 24.54
N TYR A 187 9.60 -3.98 23.96
CA TYR A 187 9.52 -3.31 22.68
C TYR A 187 10.17 -1.92 22.69
N LYS A 188 9.84 -1.06 23.68
CA LYS A 188 10.41 0.28 23.80
C LYS A 188 11.93 0.22 23.97
N PHE A 189 12.43 -0.70 24.80
CA PHE A 189 13.87 -0.91 24.99
C PHE A 189 14.57 -1.30 23.67
N TYR A 190 14.02 -2.27 22.95
CA TYR A 190 14.51 -2.68 21.63
C TYR A 190 14.53 -1.50 20.64
N LYS A 191 13.37 -0.83 20.45
CA LYS A 191 13.21 0.28 19.50
C LYS A 191 14.20 1.42 19.76
N TYR A 192 14.42 1.76 21.05
CA TYR A 192 15.38 2.79 21.46
C TYR A 192 16.81 2.38 21.14
N ASN A 193 17.24 1.19 21.56
CA ASN A 193 18.60 0.73 21.34
C ASN A 193 18.94 0.48 19.87
N CYS A 194 17.95 0.20 19.05
CA CYS A 194 18.11 0.02 17.61
C CYS A 194 18.42 1.33 16.85
N GLY A 195 18.25 2.49 17.49
CA GLY A 195 18.56 3.79 16.91
C GLY A 195 17.62 4.22 15.78
N ARG A 196 16.40 3.62 15.73
CA ARG A 196 15.43 3.88 14.66
C ARG A 196 15.04 5.36 14.60
N ALA A 197 14.70 5.96 15.75
CA ALA A 197 14.26 7.35 15.81
C ALA A 197 15.33 8.31 15.27
N GLN A 198 16.60 8.16 15.72
CA GLN A 198 17.71 9.00 15.30
C GLN A 198 18.00 8.88 13.79
N ARG A 199 17.88 7.67 13.25
CA ARG A 199 18.09 7.47 11.81
C ARG A 199 16.97 8.09 10.99
N LEU A 200 15.71 7.92 11.40
CA LEU A 200 14.57 8.54 10.73
C LEU A 200 14.63 10.06 10.79
N GLU A 201 14.99 10.63 11.94
CA GLU A 201 15.24 12.07 12.09
C GLU A 201 16.34 12.56 11.14
N THR A 202 17.45 11.81 11.02
CA THR A 202 18.54 12.14 10.09
C THR A 202 18.08 12.14 8.63
N LEU A 203 17.20 11.21 8.26
CA LEU A 203 16.73 11.06 6.88
C LEU A 203 15.61 12.05 6.54
N TRP A 204 14.63 12.20 7.43
CA TRP A 204 13.39 12.90 7.14
C TRP A 204 13.27 14.28 7.79
N GLY A 205 14.20 14.64 8.67
CA GLY A 205 14.08 15.81 9.54
C GLY A 205 13.20 15.51 10.76
N GLU A 206 12.83 16.55 11.51
CA GLU A 206 11.93 16.39 12.66
C GLU A 206 10.56 15.84 12.19
N THR A 207 10.28 14.61 12.61
CA THR A 207 8.95 14.02 12.45
C THR A 207 8.09 14.50 13.63
N HIS A 208 7.08 15.28 13.32
CA HIS A 208 6.05 15.72 14.28
C HIS A 208 5.07 14.60 14.63
#